data_31ae936727045dcab0b88295248aa36c
#
_entry.id   31ae936727045dcab0b88295248aa36c
#
_cell.length_a   1.000
_cell.length_b   1.000
_cell.length_c   1.000
_cell.angle_alpha   90.00
_cell.angle_beta   90.00
_cell.angle_gamma   90.00
#
_symmetry.space_group_name_H-M   'P 1'
#
loop_
_entity.id
_entity.type
_entity.pdbx_description
1 polymer ?
#
loop_
_entity_poly.entity_id
_entity_poly.type
_entity_poly.pdbx_seq_one_letter_code
_entity_poly.pdbx_strand_id
1 'polypeptide(L)'
;SGKTTAIVNRIVNMVNYGDAYTNPNVPENTTEEAVELMQQAYDSGEGAEKVRDIITNSRINPWNILAITFTNKAANELKSRLLDVLGEEGKEVWASTFHSMCARILRMHADRLGYSNHFVVYDDEDSKKLIKECEKNLKLDDKLLSYKSIRYEISRAKDNLMDCAEYRQRTYGDYRAAAIAQIYELYQKKLFDSDAMDFDDLLVYTYMLFRDHPEICRKYAEQFRYVLGDEYQDTNFAQHSIVLQLTQEHQRVCVVGDDAQSIYSFRGANIDNILKFTQLYKGAKLFKLEQNYRSTQ
;
A
#
# COMPACT_ATOMS: atom_id res chain seq x y z
N SER A 1 20.08 -1.92 6.65
CA SER A 1 19.69 -2.39 5.32
C SER A 1 19.51 -1.26 4.29
N GLY A 2 19.31 -0.01 4.69
CA GLY A 2 19.19 1.12 3.76
C GLY A 2 17.89 1.18 2.93
N LYS A 3 16.96 0.23 3.05
CA LYS A 3 15.71 0.16 2.27
C LYS A 3 14.87 1.45 2.34
N THR A 4 14.49 1.87 3.54
CA THR A 4 13.71 3.10 3.73
C THR A 4 14.47 4.34 3.27
N THR A 5 15.80 4.38 3.45
CA THR A 5 16.65 5.46 2.93
C THR A 5 16.61 5.51 1.39
N ALA A 6 16.61 4.36 0.72
CA ALA A 6 16.49 4.31 -0.74
C ALA A 6 15.14 4.89 -1.21
N ILE A 7 14.02 4.60 -0.51
CA ILE A 7 12.71 5.21 -0.80
C ILE A 7 12.75 6.73 -0.62
N VAL A 8 13.26 7.21 0.53
CA VAL A 8 13.36 8.65 0.82
C VAL A 8 14.17 9.35 -0.26
N ASN A 9 15.38 8.86 -0.56
CA ASN A 9 16.24 9.45 -1.58
C ASN A 9 15.61 9.45 -2.97
N ARG A 10 14.86 8.39 -3.33
CA ARG A 10 14.15 8.35 -4.59
C ARG A 10 13.04 9.41 -4.65
N ILE A 11 12.25 9.57 -3.59
CA ILE A 11 11.22 10.63 -3.50
C ILE A 11 11.87 12.01 -3.61
N VAL A 12 12.91 12.26 -2.81
CA VAL A 12 13.66 13.53 -2.82
C VAL A 12 14.19 13.83 -4.22
N ASN A 13 14.76 12.82 -4.90
CA ASN A 13 15.28 12.97 -6.24
C ASN A 13 14.15 13.33 -7.25
N MET A 14 13.00 12.65 -7.19
CA MET A 14 11.86 12.96 -8.06
C MET A 14 11.30 14.36 -7.82
N VAL A 15 11.18 14.79 -6.56
CA VAL A 15 10.68 16.12 -6.20
C VAL A 15 11.68 17.21 -6.62
N ASN A 16 12.97 17.00 -6.41
CA ASN A 16 13.98 17.99 -6.70
C ASN A 16 14.37 18.05 -8.18
N TYR A 17 14.49 16.92 -8.85
CA TYR A 17 15.09 16.80 -10.18
C TYR A 17 14.15 16.24 -11.25
N GLY A 18 12.97 15.71 -10.83
CA GLY A 18 12.01 15.13 -11.75
C GLY A 18 12.48 13.82 -12.35
N ASP A 19 12.32 13.67 -13.66
CA ASP A 19 12.73 12.50 -14.43
C ASP A 19 14.05 12.70 -15.19
N ALA A 20 14.86 13.70 -14.81
CA ALA A 20 16.13 14.05 -15.44
C ALA A 20 17.05 12.85 -15.65
N TYR A 21 17.04 11.87 -14.75
CA TYR A 21 17.87 10.67 -14.85
C TYR A 21 17.46 9.73 -16.00
N THR A 22 16.19 9.72 -16.39
CA THR A 22 15.64 8.81 -17.41
C THR A 22 15.30 9.53 -18.72
N ASN A 23 15.30 10.86 -18.71
CA ASN A 23 14.96 11.68 -19.86
C ASN A 23 16.26 12.01 -20.66
N PRO A 24 16.38 11.53 -21.90
CA PRO A 24 17.56 11.80 -22.73
C PRO A 24 17.59 13.22 -23.31
N ASN A 25 16.50 13.99 -23.15
CA ASN A 25 16.44 15.34 -23.71
C ASN A 25 17.23 16.32 -22.85
N VAL A 26 18.16 17.02 -23.46
CA VAL A 26 18.86 18.13 -22.83
C VAL A 26 17.91 19.32 -22.74
N PRO A 27 17.81 20.00 -21.58
CA PRO A 27 16.99 21.21 -21.46
C PRO A 27 17.41 22.27 -22.48
N GLU A 28 16.45 22.91 -23.14
CA GLU A 28 16.70 23.90 -24.22
C GLU A 28 17.61 25.06 -23.79
N ASN A 29 17.66 25.36 -22.50
CA ASN A 29 18.45 26.46 -21.92
C ASN A 29 19.84 26.01 -21.41
N THR A 30 20.34 24.83 -21.77
CA THR A 30 21.64 24.37 -21.33
C THR A 30 22.75 25.10 -22.10
N THR A 31 23.48 25.96 -21.39
CA THR A 31 24.63 26.70 -21.93
C THR A 31 25.94 25.98 -21.65
N GLU A 32 27.04 26.39 -22.34
CA GLU A 32 28.38 25.85 -22.04
C GLU A 32 28.80 26.12 -20.59
N GLU A 33 28.48 27.31 -20.05
CA GLU A 33 28.71 27.66 -18.65
C GLU A 33 27.95 26.73 -17.69
N ALA A 34 26.74 26.35 -18.04
CA ALA A 34 25.93 25.40 -17.26
C ALA A 34 26.57 24.00 -17.22
N VAL A 35 27.16 23.56 -18.36
CA VAL A 35 27.90 22.28 -18.45
C VAL A 35 29.15 22.32 -17.59
N GLU A 36 29.93 23.41 -17.64
CA GLU A 36 31.13 23.59 -16.82
C GLU A 36 30.78 23.57 -15.33
N LEU A 37 29.67 24.25 -14.93
CA LEU A 37 29.20 24.26 -13.54
C LEU A 37 28.78 22.87 -13.07
N MET A 38 28.09 22.11 -13.92
CA MET A 38 27.72 20.71 -13.63
C MET A 38 28.97 19.83 -13.47
N GLN A 39 29.98 19.98 -14.31
CA GLN A 39 31.21 19.23 -14.22
C GLN A 39 31.97 19.56 -12.93
N GLN A 40 32.07 20.84 -12.56
CA GLN A 40 32.68 21.27 -11.30
C GLN A 40 31.95 20.70 -10.09
N ALA A 41 30.63 20.72 -10.09
CA ALA A 41 29.83 20.14 -9.01
C ALA A 41 30.01 18.62 -8.91
N TYR A 42 30.13 17.93 -10.05
CA TYR A 42 30.40 16.49 -10.09
C TYR A 42 31.80 16.16 -9.53
N ASP A 43 32.80 16.87 -9.96
CA ASP A 43 34.21 16.62 -9.60
C ASP A 43 34.49 16.96 -8.12
N SER A 44 33.87 18.02 -7.61
CA SER A 44 34.01 18.44 -6.20
C SER A 44 33.11 17.71 -5.22
N GLY A 45 32.03 17.15 -5.69
CA GLY A 45 30.93 16.63 -4.83
C GLY A 45 30.15 17.73 -4.12
N GLU A 46 30.40 19.00 -4.43
CA GLU A 46 29.73 20.16 -3.82
C GLU A 46 28.99 20.98 -4.88
N GLY A 47 28.03 21.80 -4.43
CA GLY A 47 27.33 22.73 -5.34
C GLY A 47 26.16 22.12 -6.10
N ALA A 48 25.67 20.94 -5.71
CA ALA A 48 24.49 20.32 -6.29
C ALA A 48 23.26 21.24 -6.31
N GLU A 49 23.14 22.15 -5.32
CA GLU A 49 22.06 23.14 -5.27
C GLU A 49 22.15 24.16 -6.43
N LYS A 50 23.37 24.55 -6.82
CA LYS A 50 23.59 25.53 -7.89
C LYS A 50 23.25 24.96 -9.27
N VAL A 51 23.41 23.66 -9.45
CA VAL A 51 23.11 22.99 -10.72
C VAL A 51 21.69 22.42 -10.75
N ARG A 52 20.96 22.44 -9.62
CA ARG A 52 19.61 21.89 -9.50
C ARG A 52 18.69 22.41 -10.61
N ASP A 53 18.61 23.68 -10.79
CA ASP A 53 17.70 24.30 -11.78
C ASP A 53 18.09 23.98 -13.23
N ILE A 54 19.37 23.68 -13.46
CA ILE A 54 19.90 23.30 -14.76
C ILE A 54 19.53 21.86 -15.11
N ILE A 55 19.71 20.93 -14.15
CA ILE A 55 19.49 19.49 -14.37
C ILE A 55 18.04 19.08 -14.12
N THR A 56 17.21 19.98 -13.55
CA THR A 56 15.82 19.66 -13.26
C THR A 56 15.03 19.53 -14.57
N ASN A 57 14.36 18.38 -14.72
CA ASN A 57 13.46 18.13 -15.81
C ASN A 57 12.15 17.52 -15.28
N SER A 58 11.03 18.14 -15.58
CA SER A 58 9.69 17.63 -15.23
C SER A 58 9.55 17.24 -13.75
N ARG A 59 9.84 18.15 -12.82
CA ARG A 59 9.69 17.96 -11.37
C ARG A 59 8.36 17.26 -11.05
N ILE A 60 8.41 16.31 -10.15
CA ILE A 60 7.22 15.61 -9.69
C ILE A 60 6.66 16.34 -8.47
N ASN A 61 5.43 16.76 -8.56
CA ASN A 61 4.76 17.36 -7.41
C ASN A 61 4.65 16.35 -6.27
N PRO A 62 4.98 16.72 -5.02
CA PRO A 62 4.93 15.80 -3.88
C PRO A 62 3.59 15.09 -3.70
N TRP A 63 2.47 15.76 -3.94
CA TRP A 63 1.12 15.18 -3.84
C TRP A 63 0.81 14.13 -4.92
N ASN A 64 1.66 14.00 -5.96
CA ASN A 64 1.58 12.93 -6.96
C ASN A 64 2.35 11.67 -6.56
N ILE A 65 2.93 11.64 -5.37
CA ILE A 65 3.70 10.51 -4.85
C ILE A 65 2.93 9.86 -3.71
N LEU A 66 2.64 8.57 -3.86
CA LEU A 66 2.10 7.71 -2.82
C LEU A 66 3.23 6.82 -2.28
N ALA A 67 3.53 6.94 -1.00
CA ALA A 67 4.52 6.12 -0.31
C ALA A 67 3.84 5.28 0.78
N ILE A 68 3.77 3.96 0.58
CA ILE A 68 3.02 3.04 1.44
C ILE A 68 3.99 2.25 2.31
N THR A 69 3.66 2.15 3.59
CA THR A 69 4.39 1.35 4.57
C THR A 69 3.46 0.37 5.27
N PHE A 70 4.04 -0.59 5.99
CA PHE A 70 3.25 -1.59 6.70
C PHE A 70 2.72 -1.10 8.06
N THR A 71 3.45 -0.26 8.77
CA THR A 71 3.09 0.21 10.12
C THR A 71 2.97 1.73 10.21
N ASN A 72 2.13 2.21 11.14
CA ASN A 72 2.02 3.65 11.42
C ASN A 72 3.36 4.25 11.90
N LYS A 73 4.16 3.48 12.63
CA LYS A 73 5.49 3.91 13.05
C LYS A 73 6.39 4.17 11.84
N ALA A 74 6.42 3.25 10.88
CA ALA A 74 7.21 3.41 9.64
C ALA A 74 6.68 4.57 8.79
N ALA A 75 5.36 4.75 8.70
CA ALA A 75 4.77 5.88 7.98
C ALA A 75 5.16 7.23 8.60
N ASN A 76 5.14 7.32 9.93
CA ASN A 76 5.54 8.54 10.65
C ASN A 76 7.05 8.80 10.51
N GLU A 77 7.89 7.77 10.57
CA GLU A 77 9.32 7.90 10.34
C GLU A 77 9.62 8.38 8.91
N LEU A 78 8.91 7.84 7.91
CA LEU A 78 9.04 8.26 6.52
C LEU A 78 8.64 9.74 6.35
N LYS A 79 7.52 10.16 6.95
CA LYS A 79 7.09 11.58 6.95
C LYS A 79 8.13 12.50 7.58
N SER A 80 8.68 12.12 8.74
CA SER A 80 9.72 12.92 9.41
C SER A 80 10.94 13.09 8.52
N ARG A 81 11.44 12.00 7.92
CA ARG A 81 12.61 12.06 7.03
C ARG A 81 12.35 12.90 5.77
N LEU A 82 11.15 12.82 5.20
CA LEU A 82 10.77 13.66 4.05
C LEU A 82 10.68 15.14 4.44
N LEU A 83 10.14 15.44 5.62
CA LEU A 83 10.10 16.81 6.15
C LEU A 83 11.51 17.37 6.39
N ASP A 84 12.41 16.56 6.98
CA ASP A 84 13.78 16.96 7.28
C ASP A 84 14.56 17.33 5.99
N VAL A 85 14.28 16.67 4.86
CA VAL A 85 15.04 16.87 3.61
C VAL A 85 14.34 17.83 2.65
N LEU A 86 13.00 17.74 2.51
CA LEU A 86 12.22 18.54 1.55
C LEU A 86 11.54 19.76 2.20
N GLY A 87 11.63 19.93 3.54
CA GLY A 87 10.90 20.96 4.25
C GLY A 87 9.38 20.78 4.10
N GLU A 88 8.64 21.88 3.94
CA GLU A 88 7.17 21.85 3.85
C GLU A 88 6.64 21.01 2.68
N GLU A 89 7.36 20.95 1.55
CA GLU A 89 7.00 20.11 0.40
C GLU A 89 6.91 18.63 0.79
N GLY A 90 7.71 18.17 1.77
CA GLY A 90 7.68 16.79 2.25
C GLY A 90 6.38 16.38 2.92
N LYS A 91 5.60 17.33 3.44
CA LYS A 91 4.28 17.07 4.04
C LYS A 91 3.21 16.72 3.00
N GLU A 92 3.41 17.14 1.76
CA GLU A 92 2.46 16.93 0.68
C GLU A 92 2.56 15.52 0.07
N VAL A 93 3.67 14.81 0.30
CA VAL A 93 3.80 13.41 -0.08
C VAL A 93 2.79 12.57 0.69
N TRP A 94 1.99 11.78 -0.02
CA TRP A 94 1.03 10.91 0.63
C TRP A 94 1.73 9.67 1.22
N ALA A 95 2.39 9.86 2.37
CA ALA A 95 3.03 8.78 3.11
C ALA A 95 2.07 8.21 4.16
N SER A 96 1.69 6.94 4.06
CA SER A 96 0.70 6.31 4.95
C SER A 96 0.83 4.79 4.97
N THR A 97 0.06 4.14 5.86
CA THR A 97 -0.17 2.70 5.77
C THR A 97 -1.26 2.39 4.73
N PHE A 98 -1.33 1.14 4.24
CA PHE A 98 -2.40 0.68 3.36
C PHE A 98 -3.79 1.00 3.93
N HIS A 99 -4.05 0.62 5.18
CA HIS A 99 -5.35 0.84 5.82
C HIS A 99 -5.71 2.33 5.96
N SER A 100 -4.73 3.17 6.31
CA SER A 100 -4.97 4.62 6.41
C SER A 100 -5.28 5.24 5.05
N MET A 101 -4.61 4.82 3.99
CA MET A 101 -4.91 5.23 2.62
C MET A 101 -6.32 4.78 2.22
N CYS A 102 -6.64 3.50 2.42
CA CYS A 102 -7.94 2.92 2.08
C CYS A 102 -9.08 3.62 2.85
N ALA A 103 -8.93 3.80 4.15
CA ALA A 103 -9.91 4.51 4.97
C ALA A 103 -10.17 5.94 4.44
N ARG A 104 -9.11 6.67 4.05
CA ARG A 104 -9.25 8.02 3.50
C ARG A 104 -9.98 8.03 2.15
N ILE A 105 -9.71 7.06 1.28
CA ILE A 105 -10.40 6.90 -0.01
C ILE A 105 -11.87 6.55 0.23
N LEU A 106 -12.16 5.59 1.10
CA LEU A 106 -13.51 5.17 1.43
C LEU A 106 -14.33 6.30 2.08
N ARG A 107 -13.74 7.14 2.94
CA ARG A 107 -14.41 8.32 3.49
C ARG A 107 -14.92 9.30 2.41
N MET A 108 -14.37 9.24 1.22
CA MET A 108 -14.78 10.10 0.10
C MET A 108 -15.78 9.43 -0.85
N HIS A 109 -15.89 8.09 -0.82
CA HIS A 109 -16.58 7.34 -1.87
C HIS A 109 -17.37 6.12 -1.38
N ALA A 110 -17.52 5.91 -0.05
CA ALA A 110 -18.21 4.74 0.50
C ALA A 110 -19.70 4.68 0.10
N ASP A 111 -20.30 5.83 -0.23
CA ASP A 111 -21.66 5.94 -0.75
C ASP A 111 -21.87 5.11 -2.03
N ARG A 112 -20.83 4.94 -2.84
CA ARG A 112 -20.85 4.08 -4.04
C ARG A 112 -20.98 2.59 -3.72
N LEU A 113 -20.66 2.20 -2.50
CA LEU A 113 -20.75 0.82 -1.99
C LEU A 113 -21.95 0.61 -1.05
N GLY A 114 -22.81 1.62 -0.89
CA GLY A 114 -23.98 1.56 -0.04
C GLY A 114 -23.73 1.90 1.44
N TYR A 115 -22.54 2.36 1.78
CA TYR A 115 -22.20 2.86 3.11
C TYR A 115 -22.31 4.37 3.18
N SER A 116 -22.48 4.94 4.37
CA SER A 116 -22.28 6.38 4.53
C SER A 116 -20.79 6.74 4.52
N ASN A 117 -20.47 7.98 4.18
CA ASN A 117 -19.10 8.48 4.26
C ASN A 117 -18.60 8.67 5.72
N HIS A 118 -19.47 8.42 6.69
CA HIS A 118 -19.20 8.47 8.13
C HIS A 118 -19.20 7.09 8.79
N PHE A 119 -19.12 6.00 8.01
CA PHE A 119 -19.11 4.63 8.51
C PHE A 119 -18.15 4.47 9.70
N VAL A 120 -18.47 3.57 10.61
CA VAL A 120 -17.65 3.26 11.78
C VAL A 120 -16.63 2.18 11.44
N VAL A 121 -15.39 2.32 11.91
CA VAL A 121 -14.39 1.24 11.81
C VAL A 121 -14.38 0.49 13.13
N TYR A 122 -14.76 -0.78 13.08
CA TYR A 122 -14.77 -1.67 14.24
C TYR A 122 -13.34 -2.14 14.55
N ASP A 123 -12.98 -2.05 15.82
CA ASP A 123 -11.75 -2.61 16.33
C ASP A 123 -11.88 -4.13 16.62
N ASP A 124 -10.82 -4.74 17.15
CA ASP A 124 -10.81 -6.17 17.48
C ASP A 124 -11.82 -6.55 18.56
N GLU A 125 -12.10 -5.68 19.53
CA GLU A 125 -13.08 -5.93 20.57
C GLU A 125 -14.52 -5.81 20.06
N ASP A 126 -14.80 -4.86 19.19
CA ASP A 126 -16.10 -4.70 18.53
C ASP A 126 -16.36 -5.88 17.59
N SER A 127 -15.39 -6.25 16.78
CA SER A 127 -15.44 -7.42 15.89
C SER A 127 -15.69 -8.71 16.68
N LYS A 128 -15.06 -8.87 17.84
CA LYS A 128 -15.24 -10.02 18.73
C LYS A 128 -16.64 -10.09 19.31
N LYS A 129 -17.18 -8.96 19.77
CA LYS A 129 -18.56 -8.89 20.28
C LYS A 129 -19.55 -9.29 19.19
N LEU A 130 -19.37 -8.76 17.99
CA LEU A 130 -20.23 -9.04 16.85
C LEU A 130 -20.17 -10.50 16.40
N ILE A 131 -18.97 -11.10 16.32
CA ILE A 131 -18.82 -12.52 15.98
C ILE A 131 -19.52 -13.41 17.02
N LYS A 132 -19.35 -13.15 18.33
CA LYS A 132 -20.06 -13.88 19.39
C LYS A 132 -21.58 -13.75 19.31
N GLU A 133 -22.08 -12.58 18.94
CA GLU A 133 -23.49 -12.38 18.68
C GLU A 133 -23.98 -13.21 17.49
N CYS A 134 -23.18 -13.30 16.41
CA CYS A 134 -23.49 -14.15 15.27
C CYS A 134 -23.54 -15.64 15.65
N GLU A 135 -22.57 -16.13 16.42
CA GLU A 135 -22.55 -17.52 16.94
C GLU A 135 -23.83 -17.82 17.73
N LYS A 136 -24.24 -16.92 18.64
CA LYS A 136 -25.45 -17.05 19.42
C LYS A 136 -26.72 -17.06 18.55
N ASN A 137 -26.81 -16.17 17.57
CA ASN A 137 -27.96 -16.08 16.68
C ASN A 137 -28.11 -17.33 15.80
N LEU A 138 -26.99 -17.94 15.39
CA LEU A 138 -26.96 -19.16 14.61
C LEU A 138 -27.05 -20.42 15.46
N LYS A 139 -27.15 -20.28 16.80
CA LYS A 139 -27.23 -21.40 17.77
C LYS A 139 -26.08 -22.40 17.60
N LEU A 140 -24.91 -21.91 17.25
CA LEU A 140 -23.69 -22.73 17.13
C LEU A 140 -23.10 -22.99 18.53
N ASP A 141 -22.52 -24.16 18.72
CA ASP A 141 -21.87 -24.51 19.97
C ASP A 141 -20.51 -23.83 20.06
N ASP A 142 -20.32 -22.94 21.04
CA ASP A 142 -19.06 -22.23 21.32
C ASP A 142 -17.85 -23.18 21.52
N LYS A 143 -18.11 -24.48 21.81
CA LYS A 143 -17.06 -25.48 21.98
C LYS A 143 -16.50 -26.00 20.66
N LEU A 144 -17.23 -25.84 19.54
CA LEU A 144 -16.80 -26.31 18.22
C LEU A 144 -15.84 -25.36 17.55
N LEU A 145 -15.98 -24.06 17.76
CA LEU A 145 -15.21 -23.02 17.10
C LEU A 145 -14.74 -21.97 18.12
N SER A 146 -13.42 -21.76 18.19
CA SER A 146 -12.92 -20.65 19.00
C SER A 146 -13.05 -19.34 18.22
N TYR A 147 -13.35 -18.22 18.91
CA TYR A 147 -13.34 -16.88 18.31
C TYR A 147 -12.07 -16.63 17.47
N LYS A 148 -10.89 -17.00 17.99
CA LYS A 148 -9.62 -16.82 17.29
C LYS A 148 -9.60 -17.54 15.94
N SER A 149 -10.14 -18.75 15.87
CA SER A 149 -10.23 -19.51 14.63
C SER A 149 -11.19 -18.88 13.63
N ILE A 150 -12.38 -18.45 14.09
CA ILE A 150 -13.35 -17.77 13.22
C ILE A 150 -12.76 -16.49 12.67
N ARG A 151 -12.21 -15.65 13.53
CA ARG A 151 -11.60 -14.37 13.15
C ARG A 151 -10.45 -14.57 12.15
N TYR A 152 -9.61 -15.58 12.39
CA TYR A 152 -8.50 -15.92 11.49
C TYR A 152 -8.99 -16.33 10.09
N GLU A 153 -9.99 -17.20 10.00
CA GLU A 153 -10.52 -17.65 8.71
C GLU A 153 -11.22 -16.51 7.94
N ILE A 154 -12.00 -15.66 8.64
CA ILE A 154 -12.63 -14.50 8.01
C ILE A 154 -11.57 -13.51 7.52
N SER A 155 -10.57 -13.18 8.35
CA SER A 155 -9.48 -12.28 7.96
C SER A 155 -8.71 -12.84 6.76
N ARG A 156 -8.38 -14.13 6.80
CA ARG A 156 -7.69 -14.81 5.68
C ARG A 156 -8.51 -14.80 4.40
N ALA A 157 -9.84 -14.97 4.49
CA ALA A 157 -10.71 -14.86 3.32
C ALA A 157 -10.67 -13.44 2.74
N LYS A 158 -10.79 -12.41 3.59
CA LYS A 158 -10.72 -11.01 3.20
C LYS A 158 -9.36 -10.62 2.61
N ASP A 159 -8.26 -11.08 3.22
CA ASP A 159 -6.90 -10.88 2.72
C ASP A 159 -6.69 -11.42 1.30
N ASN A 160 -7.45 -12.46 0.93
CA ASN A 160 -7.47 -13.06 -0.40
C ASN A 160 -8.63 -12.56 -1.28
N LEU A 161 -9.31 -11.49 -0.89
CA LEU A 161 -10.46 -10.91 -1.60
C LEU A 161 -11.61 -11.91 -1.83
N MET A 162 -11.73 -12.89 -0.96
CA MET A 162 -12.73 -13.95 -1.03
C MET A 162 -13.99 -13.51 -0.27
N ASP A 163 -15.10 -13.36 -0.95
CA ASP A 163 -16.38 -13.05 -0.33
C ASP A 163 -17.01 -14.29 0.36
N CYS A 164 -18.15 -14.07 1.05
CA CYS A 164 -18.83 -15.13 1.79
C CYS A 164 -19.29 -16.29 0.89
N ALA A 165 -19.71 -16.01 -0.34
CA ALA A 165 -20.20 -17.01 -1.28
C ALA A 165 -19.06 -17.87 -1.81
N GLU A 166 -17.94 -17.23 -2.18
CA GLU A 166 -16.73 -17.91 -2.63
C GLU A 166 -16.11 -18.74 -1.50
N TYR A 167 -16.06 -18.20 -0.27
CA TYR A 167 -15.57 -18.95 0.90
C TYR A 167 -16.40 -20.22 1.11
N ARG A 168 -17.74 -20.10 1.07
CA ARG A 168 -18.66 -21.25 1.18
C ARG A 168 -18.42 -22.29 0.09
N GLN A 169 -18.21 -21.86 -1.15
CA GLN A 169 -17.97 -22.75 -2.27
C GLN A 169 -16.64 -23.50 -2.15
N ARG A 170 -15.57 -22.82 -1.77
CA ARG A 170 -14.23 -23.41 -1.63
C ARG A 170 -14.11 -24.37 -0.45
N THR A 171 -14.95 -24.20 0.55
CA THR A 171 -14.96 -25.01 1.77
C THR A 171 -16.06 -26.07 1.78
N TYR A 172 -16.67 -26.34 0.64
CA TYR A 172 -17.75 -27.32 0.50
C TYR A 172 -17.29 -28.70 0.99
N GLY A 173 -18.10 -29.33 1.86
CA GLY A 173 -17.80 -30.64 2.44
C GLY A 173 -17.09 -30.60 3.80
N ASP A 174 -16.59 -29.46 4.24
CA ASP A 174 -16.04 -29.25 5.58
C ASP A 174 -17.12 -28.66 6.50
N TYR A 175 -17.57 -29.45 7.46
CA TYR A 175 -18.63 -29.04 8.41
C TYR A 175 -18.22 -27.81 9.25
N ARG A 176 -16.95 -27.75 9.68
CA ARG A 176 -16.42 -26.63 10.46
C ARG A 176 -16.36 -25.35 9.64
N ALA A 177 -15.86 -25.44 8.42
CA ALA A 177 -15.79 -24.32 7.49
C ALA A 177 -17.19 -23.87 7.03
N ALA A 178 -18.17 -24.77 6.93
CA ALA A 178 -19.55 -24.42 6.64
C ALA A 178 -20.17 -23.56 7.76
N ALA A 179 -19.88 -23.87 9.04
CA ALA A 179 -20.31 -23.05 10.17
C ALA A 179 -19.65 -21.66 10.14
N ILE A 180 -18.34 -21.58 9.83
CA ILE A 180 -17.63 -20.31 9.67
C ILE A 180 -18.22 -19.50 8.51
N ALA A 181 -18.59 -20.14 7.40
CA ALA A 181 -19.22 -19.46 6.26
C ALA A 181 -20.55 -18.79 6.65
N GLN A 182 -21.37 -19.47 7.48
CA GLN A 182 -22.62 -18.89 8.01
C GLN A 182 -22.35 -17.69 8.94
N ILE A 183 -21.33 -17.81 9.80
CA ILE A 183 -20.92 -16.71 10.68
C ILE A 183 -20.42 -15.54 9.85
N TYR A 184 -19.58 -15.78 8.84
CA TYR A 184 -19.02 -14.75 7.96
C TYR A 184 -20.11 -13.97 7.23
N GLU A 185 -21.10 -14.67 6.66
CA GLU A 185 -22.24 -14.03 5.99
C GLU A 185 -23.06 -13.16 6.95
N LEU A 186 -23.41 -13.69 8.12
CA LEU A 186 -24.18 -12.93 9.12
C LEU A 186 -23.36 -11.76 9.69
N TYR A 187 -22.07 -11.96 9.90
CA TYR A 187 -21.14 -10.93 10.38
C TYR A 187 -21.07 -9.76 9.40
N GLN A 188 -20.87 -10.05 8.11
CA GLN A 188 -20.79 -9.03 7.06
C GLN A 188 -22.11 -8.27 6.91
N LYS A 189 -23.25 -9.00 6.98
CA LYS A 189 -24.57 -8.37 6.97
C LYS A 189 -24.76 -7.41 8.13
N LYS A 190 -24.41 -7.81 9.36
CA LYS A 190 -24.55 -6.97 10.56
C LYS A 190 -23.63 -5.75 10.53
N LEU A 191 -22.40 -5.88 10.01
CA LEU A 191 -21.52 -4.74 9.78
C LEU A 191 -22.17 -3.75 8.83
N PHE A 192 -22.69 -4.22 7.70
CA PHE A 192 -23.37 -3.37 6.72
C PHE A 192 -24.62 -2.69 7.33
N ASP A 193 -25.48 -3.43 8.01
CA ASP A 193 -26.69 -2.91 8.65
C ASP A 193 -26.37 -1.85 9.74
N SER A 194 -25.16 -1.90 10.32
CA SER A 194 -24.66 -0.95 11.33
C SER A 194 -23.85 0.20 10.74
N ASP A 195 -23.78 0.33 9.40
CA ASP A 195 -22.90 1.27 8.71
C ASP A 195 -21.46 1.19 9.23
N ALA A 196 -20.95 -0.03 9.37
CA ALA A 196 -19.64 -0.31 9.93
C ALA A 196 -18.79 -1.20 9.01
N MET A 197 -17.49 -1.04 9.08
CA MET A 197 -16.48 -1.86 8.43
C MET A 197 -15.50 -2.35 9.48
N ASP A 198 -15.04 -3.59 9.40
CA ASP A 198 -13.87 -3.98 10.19
C ASP A 198 -12.57 -3.53 9.49
N PHE A 199 -11.43 -3.82 10.13
CA PHE A 199 -10.14 -3.36 9.62
C PHE A 199 -9.77 -3.99 8.26
N ASP A 200 -10.13 -5.26 8.05
CA ASP A 200 -9.87 -5.97 6.78
C ASP A 200 -10.81 -5.47 5.66
N ASP A 201 -12.03 -5.06 6.01
CA ASP A 201 -12.98 -4.48 5.05
C ASP A 201 -12.46 -3.23 4.37
N LEU A 202 -11.59 -2.46 5.03
CA LEU A 202 -11.00 -1.26 4.41
C LEU A 202 -10.22 -1.61 3.14
N LEU A 203 -9.54 -2.75 3.11
CA LEU A 203 -8.84 -3.23 1.92
C LEU A 203 -9.81 -3.80 0.90
N VAL A 204 -10.72 -4.68 1.33
CA VAL A 204 -11.68 -5.35 0.45
C VAL A 204 -12.55 -4.32 -0.27
N TYR A 205 -13.14 -3.38 0.46
CA TYR A 205 -14.03 -2.37 -0.13
C TYR A 205 -13.29 -1.34 -0.96
N THR A 206 -12.03 -1.01 -0.67
CA THR A 206 -11.22 -0.18 -1.58
C THR A 206 -10.96 -0.91 -2.89
N TYR A 207 -10.60 -2.20 -2.83
CA TYR A 207 -10.43 -3.02 -4.04
C TYR A 207 -11.73 -3.10 -4.86
N MET A 208 -12.87 -3.36 -4.20
CA MET A 208 -14.19 -3.41 -4.86
C MET A 208 -14.57 -2.06 -5.46
N LEU A 209 -14.34 -0.95 -4.74
CA LEU A 209 -14.58 0.40 -5.23
C LEU A 209 -13.81 0.65 -6.54
N PHE A 210 -12.55 0.29 -6.59
CA PHE A 210 -11.74 0.49 -7.79
C PHE A 210 -12.12 -0.44 -8.95
N ARG A 211 -12.55 -1.66 -8.65
CA ARG A 211 -13.05 -2.63 -9.65
C ARG A 211 -14.37 -2.18 -10.27
N ASP A 212 -15.32 -1.78 -9.42
CA ASP A 212 -16.71 -1.52 -9.82
C ASP A 212 -16.92 -0.06 -10.28
N HIS A 213 -16.01 0.84 -9.90
CA HIS A 213 -16.00 2.26 -10.26
C HIS A 213 -14.64 2.68 -10.85
N PRO A 214 -14.35 2.27 -12.10
CA PRO A 214 -13.05 2.52 -12.72
C PRO A 214 -12.72 4.02 -12.87
N GLU A 215 -13.72 4.89 -12.91
CA GLU A 215 -13.53 6.35 -12.91
C GLU A 215 -12.88 6.84 -11.61
N ILE A 216 -13.23 6.23 -10.47
CA ILE A 216 -12.62 6.54 -9.18
C ILE A 216 -11.18 6.01 -9.13
N CYS A 217 -10.96 4.77 -9.59
CA CYS A 217 -9.62 4.20 -9.70
C CYS A 217 -8.71 5.10 -10.55
N ARG A 218 -9.17 5.52 -11.73
CA ARG A 218 -8.43 6.41 -12.63
C ARG A 218 -8.08 7.74 -11.98
N LYS A 219 -9.03 8.37 -11.26
CA LYS A 219 -8.77 9.61 -10.51
C LYS A 219 -7.57 9.47 -9.57
N TYR A 220 -7.51 8.38 -8.81
CA TYR A 220 -6.39 8.14 -7.88
C TYR A 220 -5.11 7.69 -8.59
N ALA A 221 -5.20 6.94 -9.69
CA ALA A 221 -4.05 6.59 -10.52
C ALA A 221 -3.41 7.84 -11.18
N GLU A 222 -4.21 8.79 -11.63
CA GLU A 222 -3.74 10.08 -12.15
C GLU A 222 -3.14 10.96 -11.05
N GLN A 223 -3.71 10.93 -9.84
CA GLN A 223 -3.16 11.62 -8.68
C GLN A 223 -1.84 10.99 -8.24
N PHE A 224 -1.80 9.68 -8.06
CA PHE A 224 -0.62 8.94 -7.59
C PHE A 224 0.23 8.46 -8.77
N ARG A 225 0.85 9.41 -9.46
CA ARG A 225 1.69 9.13 -10.63
C ARG A 225 2.89 8.25 -10.32
N TYR A 226 3.31 8.19 -9.04
CA TYR A 226 4.37 7.32 -8.54
C TYR A 226 3.92 6.64 -7.26
N VAL A 227 4.05 5.33 -7.20
CA VAL A 227 3.72 4.52 -6.04
C VAL A 227 4.98 3.83 -5.51
N LEU A 228 5.30 4.06 -4.25
CA LEU A 228 6.45 3.45 -3.60
C LEU A 228 5.97 2.59 -2.41
N GLY A 229 6.47 1.37 -2.30
CA GLY A 229 6.11 0.43 -1.23
C GLY A 229 7.33 0.01 -0.41
N ASP A 230 7.26 0.19 0.92
CA ASP A 230 8.26 -0.34 1.86
C ASP A 230 7.79 -1.66 2.46
N GLU A 231 8.74 -2.53 2.82
CA GLU A 231 8.51 -3.88 3.39
C GLU A 231 7.48 -4.70 2.56
N TYR A 232 7.62 -4.65 1.24
CA TYR A 232 6.62 -5.18 0.30
C TYR A 232 6.45 -6.70 0.39
N GLN A 233 7.43 -7.42 0.96
CA GLN A 233 7.34 -8.85 1.25
C GLN A 233 6.24 -9.20 2.25
N ASP A 234 5.79 -8.22 3.05
CA ASP A 234 4.75 -8.41 4.07
C ASP A 234 3.33 -8.10 3.56
N THR A 235 3.19 -7.74 2.28
CA THR A 235 1.87 -7.45 1.68
C THR A 235 1.04 -8.72 1.46
N ASN A 236 -0.27 -8.64 1.75
CA ASN A 236 -1.24 -9.65 1.39
C ASN A 236 -1.75 -9.46 -0.05
N PHE A 237 -2.59 -10.38 -0.52
CA PHE A 237 -3.12 -10.35 -1.89
C PHE A 237 -4.02 -9.13 -2.13
N ALA A 238 -4.85 -8.72 -1.16
CA ALA A 238 -5.72 -7.55 -1.28
C ALA A 238 -4.90 -6.25 -1.44
N GLN A 239 -3.88 -6.06 -0.62
CA GLN A 239 -2.97 -4.90 -0.69
C GLN A 239 -2.23 -4.85 -2.03
N HIS A 240 -1.70 -5.99 -2.47
CA HIS A 240 -1.02 -6.09 -3.76
C HIS A 240 -1.97 -5.76 -4.93
N SER A 241 -3.21 -6.27 -4.88
CA SER A 241 -4.22 -6.03 -5.91
C SER A 241 -4.61 -4.56 -6.02
N ILE A 242 -4.70 -3.83 -4.89
CA ILE A 242 -4.94 -2.38 -4.89
C ILE A 242 -3.78 -1.64 -5.57
N VAL A 243 -2.53 -2.01 -5.28
CA VAL A 243 -1.36 -1.41 -5.95
C VAL A 243 -1.41 -1.66 -7.45
N LEU A 244 -1.74 -2.88 -7.88
CA LEU A 244 -1.89 -3.22 -9.30
C LEU A 244 -2.96 -2.35 -9.98
N GLN A 245 -4.14 -2.19 -9.37
CA GLN A 245 -5.21 -1.34 -9.92
C GLN A 245 -4.76 0.12 -10.09
N LEU A 246 -4.06 0.68 -9.11
CA LEU A 246 -3.57 2.06 -9.15
C LEU A 246 -2.45 2.27 -10.17
N THR A 247 -1.64 1.24 -10.45
CA THR A 247 -0.43 1.38 -11.26
C THR A 247 -0.52 0.76 -12.65
N GLN A 248 -1.63 0.09 -12.95
CA GLN A 248 -1.84 -0.67 -14.20
C GLN A 248 -1.55 0.15 -15.46
N GLU A 249 -1.99 1.41 -15.49
CA GLU A 249 -1.84 2.26 -16.69
C GLU A 249 -0.44 2.87 -16.79
N HIS A 250 0.08 3.42 -15.69
CA HIS A 250 1.32 4.19 -15.74
C HIS A 250 2.58 3.38 -15.42
N GLN A 251 2.47 2.19 -14.81
CA GLN A 251 3.57 1.28 -14.47
C GLN A 251 4.71 1.90 -13.60
N ARG A 252 4.46 3.08 -12.98
CA ARG A 252 5.46 3.82 -12.20
C ARG A 252 5.40 3.40 -10.74
N VAL A 253 6.00 2.28 -10.45
CA VAL A 253 6.02 1.67 -9.12
C VAL A 253 7.44 1.30 -8.72
N CYS A 254 7.77 1.51 -7.46
CA CYS A 254 9.04 1.11 -6.86
C CYS A 254 8.76 0.44 -5.52
N VAL A 255 9.16 -0.79 -5.36
CA VAL A 255 8.99 -1.50 -4.09
C VAL A 255 10.34 -1.90 -3.53
N VAL A 256 10.46 -1.87 -2.21
CA VAL A 256 11.60 -2.42 -1.50
C VAL A 256 11.14 -3.46 -0.51
N GLY A 257 11.92 -4.49 -0.34
CA GLY A 257 11.62 -5.59 0.55
C GLY A 257 12.86 -6.43 0.83
N ASP A 258 12.68 -7.42 1.67
CA ASP A 258 13.71 -8.37 2.06
C ASP A 258 13.06 -9.74 2.21
N ASP A 259 13.34 -10.64 1.30
CA ASP A 259 12.78 -11.98 1.28
C ASP A 259 13.16 -12.80 2.52
N ALA A 260 14.34 -12.56 3.09
CA ALA A 260 14.80 -13.20 4.32
C ALA A 260 14.06 -12.70 5.58
N GLN A 261 13.40 -11.54 5.52
CA GLN A 261 12.63 -10.95 6.63
C GLN A 261 11.12 -11.20 6.55
N SER A 262 10.64 -12.01 5.62
CA SER A 262 9.22 -12.36 5.49
C SER A 262 8.77 -13.28 6.64
N ILE A 263 8.48 -12.66 7.80
CA ILE A 263 8.05 -13.37 9.03
C ILE A 263 6.53 -13.25 9.28
N TYR A 264 5.82 -12.48 8.48
CA TYR A 264 4.38 -12.21 8.64
C TYR A 264 3.47 -13.09 7.76
N SER A 265 3.96 -14.23 7.27
CA SER A 265 3.14 -15.19 6.51
C SER A 265 1.87 -15.62 7.27
N PHE A 266 1.91 -15.65 8.60
CA PHE A 266 0.75 -15.93 9.46
C PHE A 266 -0.33 -14.83 9.44
N ARG A 267 -0.04 -13.64 8.88
CA ARG A 267 -1.00 -12.54 8.65
C ARG A 267 -1.37 -12.38 7.17
N GLY A 268 -1.29 -13.46 6.39
CA GLY A 268 -1.65 -13.43 4.97
C GLY A 268 -0.60 -12.82 4.06
N ALA A 269 0.59 -12.46 4.57
CA ALA A 269 1.70 -11.97 3.75
C ALA A 269 2.07 -13.02 2.69
N ASN A 270 2.22 -12.56 1.45
CA ASN A 270 2.57 -13.41 0.32
C ASN A 270 3.88 -12.93 -0.31
N ILE A 271 4.95 -13.65 -0.04
CA ILE A 271 6.29 -13.38 -0.58
C ILE A 271 6.30 -13.38 -2.12
N ASP A 272 5.39 -14.12 -2.75
CA ASP A 272 5.25 -14.13 -4.22
C ASP A 272 4.98 -12.74 -4.79
N ASN A 273 4.37 -11.82 -4.01
CA ASN A 273 4.11 -10.46 -4.44
C ASN A 273 5.39 -9.70 -4.80
N ILE A 274 6.49 -9.97 -4.10
CA ILE A 274 7.78 -9.37 -4.43
C ILE A 274 8.58 -10.23 -5.42
N LEU A 275 8.55 -11.56 -5.28
CA LEU A 275 9.31 -12.46 -6.14
C LEU A 275 8.83 -12.43 -7.61
N LYS A 276 7.50 -12.28 -7.81
CA LYS A 276 6.88 -12.20 -9.14
C LYS A 276 6.71 -10.78 -9.66
N PHE A 277 7.19 -9.78 -8.92
CA PHE A 277 7.01 -8.37 -9.26
C PHE A 277 7.51 -8.03 -10.67
N THR A 278 8.69 -8.51 -11.05
CA THR A 278 9.27 -8.28 -12.39
C THR A 278 8.49 -8.95 -13.53
N GLN A 279 7.65 -9.94 -13.23
CA GLN A 279 6.76 -10.57 -14.21
C GLN A 279 5.51 -9.74 -14.47
N LEU A 280 5.05 -9.01 -13.45
CA LEU A 280 3.85 -8.18 -13.51
C LEU A 280 4.11 -6.80 -14.13
N TYR A 281 5.31 -6.25 -13.87
CA TYR A 281 5.72 -4.93 -14.36
C TYR A 281 6.79 -5.08 -15.44
N LYS A 282 6.40 -4.88 -16.71
CA LYS A 282 7.32 -5.01 -17.85
C LYS A 282 8.44 -3.97 -17.74
N GLY A 283 9.69 -4.44 -17.80
CA GLY A 283 10.85 -3.58 -17.71
C GLY A 283 11.26 -3.18 -16.29
N ALA A 284 10.66 -3.76 -15.25
CA ALA A 284 11.11 -3.57 -13.88
C ALA A 284 12.57 -3.99 -13.72
N LYS A 285 13.35 -3.14 -13.07
CA LYS A 285 14.78 -3.39 -12.78
C LYS A 285 14.92 -3.82 -11.33
N LEU A 286 15.65 -4.90 -11.09
CA LEU A 286 15.97 -5.39 -9.75
C LEU A 286 17.34 -4.84 -9.31
N PHE A 287 17.36 -4.19 -8.14
CA PHE A 287 18.59 -3.72 -7.50
C PHE A 287 18.77 -4.45 -6.15
N LYS A 288 19.96 -5.01 -5.93
CA LYS A 288 20.29 -5.66 -4.65
C LYS A 288 21.06 -4.68 -3.77
N LEU A 289 20.58 -4.50 -2.53
CA LEU A 289 21.26 -3.72 -1.50
C LEU A 289 22.11 -4.70 -0.66
N GLU A 290 23.38 -4.90 -1.05
CA GLU A 290 24.24 -5.94 -0.49
C GLU A 290 24.88 -5.54 0.85
N GLN A 291 24.95 -4.24 1.17
CA GLN A 291 25.64 -3.76 2.35
C GLN A 291 24.71 -3.82 3.58
N ASN A 292 25.15 -4.57 4.60
CA ASN A 292 24.43 -4.69 5.87
C ASN A 292 25.01 -3.72 6.90
N TYR A 293 24.21 -2.71 7.27
CA TYR A 293 24.58 -1.70 8.27
C TYR A 293 24.04 -2.00 9.68
N ARG A 294 23.28 -3.08 9.87
CA ARG A 294 22.56 -3.40 11.12
C ARG A 294 23.25 -4.43 11.98
N SER A 295 23.97 -5.36 11.39
CA SER A 295 24.65 -6.43 12.11
C SER A 295 26.16 -6.17 12.11
N THR A 296 26.81 -6.33 13.26
CA THR A 296 28.27 -6.53 13.31
C THR A 296 28.61 -7.83 12.59
N GLN A 297 29.73 -7.81 11.89
CA GLN A 297 30.31 -9.00 11.28
C GLN A 297 30.60 -10.07 12.32
#